data_10d11e2ebabad561369ec6d86a354eee
#
_entry.id   10d11e2ebabad561369ec6d86a354eee
#
_cell.length_a   1.000
_cell.length_b   1.000
_cell.length_c   1.000
_cell.angle_alpha   90.00
_cell.angle_beta   90.00
_cell.angle_gamma   90.00
#
_symmetry.space_group_name_H-M   'P 1'
#
loop_
_entity.id
_entity.type
_entity.pdbx_description
1 polymer ?
#
loop_
_entity_poly.entity_id
_entity_poly.type
_entity_poly.pdbx_seq_one_letter_code
_entity_poly.pdbx_strand_id
1 'polypeptide(L)'
;MFGTNQITGKKYFADAPEDSLLVTSMFFTIQGEGPYMGEPAYFFRLTKCNLNCSFCDAMFEQGEYYSHRQLINMMESEVPDYFKRNANYTSLVVITGGEPFLQDIEPFVILLMRLGYRVQIETNGLLSKPSLATVVCSPKCSEKTGKYLNLPRDYEEHIDCLKFVVSADPASPYHKIPDWAFDFDAEILLSPMNVYKKMPDKFKGTGTLEERSTKDEVVSFWDNELLDAKANQANHVYAARYAMEIGARLNLQMHVYCDLA
;
A
#
# COMPACT_ATOMS: atom_id res chain seq x y z
N MET A 1 13.60 -8.01 1.69
CA MET A 1 12.60 -8.49 0.70
C MET A 1 11.83 -9.65 1.30
N PHE A 2 10.53 -9.53 1.41
CA PHE A 2 9.66 -10.60 1.87
C PHE A 2 9.18 -11.41 0.68
N GLY A 3 9.68 -12.64 0.51
CA GLY A 3 9.32 -13.53 -0.58
C GLY A 3 10.04 -13.25 -1.91
N THR A 4 9.81 -14.14 -2.86
CA THR A 4 10.34 -14.05 -4.22
C THR A 4 9.27 -13.45 -5.13
N ASN A 5 9.02 -12.14 -4.95
CA ASN A 5 8.06 -11.44 -5.80
C ASN A 5 8.51 -11.45 -7.26
N GLN A 6 7.68 -12.00 -8.13
CA GLN A 6 7.95 -12.05 -9.57
C GLN A 6 7.30 -10.84 -10.25
N ILE A 7 8.10 -10.16 -11.09
CA ILE A 7 7.58 -9.05 -11.90
C ILE A 7 6.50 -9.58 -12.85
N THR A 8 5.30 -9.03 -12.73
CA THR A 8 4.12 -9.45 -13.49
C THR A 8 3.61 -8.29 -14.36
N GLY A 9 3.26 -8.55 -15.59
CA GLY A 9 2.64 -7.57 -16.49
C GLY A 9 1.13 -7.73 -16.60
N LYS A 10 0.44 -6.71 -17.14
CA LYS A 10 -1.04 -6.72 -17.36
C LYS A 10 -1.57 -7.94 -18.10
N LYS A 11 -0.77 -8.56 -18.98
CA LYS A 11 -1.17 -9.77 -19.73
C LYS A 11 -1.51 -10.95 -18.84
N TYR A 12 -1.02 -10.98 -17.61
CA TYR A 12 -1.36 -12.02 -16.64
C TYR A 12 -2.86 -12.08 -16.33
N PHE A 13 -3.53 -10.93 -16.41
CA PHE A 13 -4.95 -10.77 -16.08
C PHE A 13 -5.86 -10.74 -17.31
N ALA A 14 -5.35 -11.12 -18.51
CA ALA A 14 -6.13 -11.07 -19.76
C ALA A 14 -7.36 -11.99 -19.75
N ASP A 15 -7.27 -13.11 -19.03
CA ASP A 15 -8.34 -14.12 -18.90
C ASP A 15 -8.98 -14.09 -17.49
N ALA A 16 -8.89 -12.96 -16.77
CA ALA A 16 -9.54 -12.81 -15.47
C ALA A 16 -11.07 -12.92 -15.62
N PRO A 17 -11.77 -13.58 -14.67
CA PRO A 17 -13.22 -13.61 -14.70
C PRO A 17 -13.82 -12.20 -14.65
N GLU A 18 -14.90 -11.96 -15.39
CA GLU A 18 -15.60 -10.68 -15.36
C GLU A 18 -16.02 -10.30 -13.93
N ASP A 19 -16.04 -9.00 -13.63
CA ASP A 19 -16.42 -8.44 -12.33
C ASP A 19 -15.72 -9.11 -11.15
N SER A 20 -14.44 -9.50 -11.31
CA SER A 20 -13.66 -10.14 -10.27
C SER A 20 -12.29 -9.53 -10.10
N LEU A 21 -11.72 -9.70 -8.90
CA LEU A 21 -10.35 -9.33 -8.57
C LEU A 21 -9.60 -10.52 -7.97
N LEU A 22 -8.32 -10.63 -8.28
CA LEU A 22 -7.39 -11.60 -7.68
C LEU A 22 -6.84 -11.01 -6.40
N VAL A 23 -7.27 -11.57 -5.25
CA VAL A 23 -7.01 -11.02 -3.92
C VAL A 23 -6.07 -11.93 -3.14
N THR A 24 -5.05 -11.35 -2.52
CA THR A 24 -4.11 -12.07 -1.64
C THR A 24 -4.63 -12.18 -0.21
N SER A 25 -5.11 -11.07 0.36
CA SER A 25 -5.68 -11.01 1.71
C SER A 25 -6.67 -9.86 1.83
N MET A 26 -7.53 -9.94 2.84
CA MET A 26 -8.46 -8.88 3.24
C MET A 26 -8.50 -8.85 4.76
N PHE A 27 -8.62 -7.65 5.34
CA PHE A 27 -8.64 -7.49 6.78
C PHE A 27 -9.16 -6.12 7.21
N PHE A 28 -9.73 -6.05 8.40
CA PHE A 28 -10.15 -4.81 9.05
C PHE A 28 -9.08 -4.35 10.04
N THR A 29 -8.63 -3.11 9.87
CA THR A 29 -7.58 -2.51 10.72
C THR A 29 -7.71 -0.99 10.73
N ILE A 30 -6.68 -0.25 11.13
CA ILE A 30 -6.57 1.20 10.92
C ILE A 30 -5.71 1.49 9.68
N GLN A 31 -6.06 2.53 8.92
CA GLN A 31 -5.16 3.03 7.90
C GLN A 31 -3.90 3.60 8.57
N GLY A 32 -2.78 2.93 8.34
CA GLY A 32 -1.49 3.30 8.95
C GLY A 32 -0.79 4.44 8.23
N GLU A 33 -1.18 4.76 7.00
CA GLU A 33 -0.46 5.64 6.09
C GLU A 33 -1.41 6.53 5.28
N GLY A 34 -0.84 7.53 4.61
CA GLY A 34 -1.59 8.37 3.67
C GLY A 34 -2.44 9.46 4.34
N PRO A 35 -3.37 10.06 3.58
CA PRO A 35 -4.15 11.19 4.07
C PRO A 35 -5.14 10.81 5.19
N TYR A 36 -5.55 9.54 5.25
CA TYR A 36 -6.52 9.02 6.22
C TYR A 36 -5.87 8.23 7.36
N MET A 37 -4.59 8.46 7.63
CA MET A 37 -3.85 7.80 8.71
C MET A 37 -4.60 7.91 10.06
N GLY A 38 -4.77 6.76 10.73
CA GLY A 38 -5.48 6.64 12.01
C GLY A 38 -6.97 6.28 11.89
N GLU A 39 -7.55 6.30 10.70
CA GLU A 39 -8.96 5.93 10.52
C GLU A 39 -9.15 4.41 10.43
N PRO A 40 -10.22 3.84 11.02
CA PRO A 40 -10.61 2.46 10.76
C PRO A 40 -10.84 2.24 9.25
N ALA A 41 -10.26 1.18 8.71
CA ALA A 41 -10.31 0.89 7.28
C ALA A 41 -10.37 -0.62 7.01
N TYR A 42 -11.02 -0.98 5.91
CA TYR A 42 -10.99 -2.35 5.40
C TYR A 42 -10.07 -2.42 4.18
N PHE A 43 -9.13 -3.35 4.22
CA PHE A 43 -8.11 -3.51 3.20
C PHE A 43 -8.42 -4.66 2.26
N PHE A 44 -8.31 -4.42 0.96
CA PHE A 44 -8.21 -5.43 -0.08
C PHE A 44 -6.79 -5.42 -0.64
N ARG A 45 -5.99 -6.43 -0.28
CA ARG A 45 -4.63 -6.62 -0.80
C ARG A 45 -4.67 -7.45 -2.06
N LEU A 46 -4.46 -6.83 -3.20
CA LEU A 46 -4.47 -7.48 -4.51
C LEU A 46 -3.15 -8.19 -4.79
N THR A 47 -3.23 -9.17 -5.67
CA THR A 47 -2.12 -10.06 -6.03
C THR A 47 -1.28 -9.47 -7.17
N LYS A 48 0.02 -9.78 -7.17
CA LYS A 48 1.02 -9.44 -8.19
C LYS A 48 1.45 -7.99 -8.23
N CYS A 49 2.68 -7.78 -8.69
CA CYS A 49 3.28 -6.46 -8.86
C CYS A 49 4.10 -6.40 -10.15
N ASN A 50 4.17 -5.22 -10.74
CA ASN A 50 5.05 -4.91 -11.87
C ASN A 50 6.47 -4.51 -11.44
N LEU A 51 6.76 -4.52 -10.13
CA LEU A 51 8.06 -4.24 -9.53
C LEU A 51 8.49 -5.35 -8.57
N ASN A 52 9.78 -5.36 -8.24
CA ASN A 52 10.37 -6.25 -7.26
C ASN A 52 11.32 -5.44 -6.36
N CYS A 53 10.76 -4.64 -5.46
CA CYS A 53 11.52 -3.76 -4.57
C CYS A 53 12.22 -4.57 -3.47
N SER A 54 13.50 -4.29 -3.19
CA SER A 54 14.29 -5.02 -2.20
C SER A 54 13.81 -4.84 -0.75
N PHE A 55 13.16 -3.73 -0.47
CA PHE A 55 12.59 -3.38 0.85
C PHE A 55 11.08 -3.67 0.98
N CYS A 56 10.48 -4.33 -0.02
CA CYS A 56 9.05 -4.64 0.01
C CYS A 56 8.69 -5.47 1.24
N ASP A 57 7.71 -4.99 2.00
CA ASP A 57 7.20 -5.57 3.25
C ASP A 57 5.85 -6.28 3.09
N ALA A 58 5.38 -6.43 1.85
CA ALA A 58 4.11 -7.08 1.54
C ALA A 58 4.29 -8.39 0.78
N MET A 59 3.41 -9.36 1.05
CA MET A 59 3.24 -10.58 0.26
C MET A 59 2.04 -10.42 -0.66
N PHE A 60 2.22 -10.74 -1.95
CA PHE A 60 1.16 -10.63 -2.97
C PHE A 60 1.33 -11.63 -4.13
N GLU A 61 2.08 -12.71 -3.92
CA GLU A 61 2.37 -13.68 -5.00
C GLU A 61 1.22 -14.65 -5.27
N GLN A 62 0.44 -14.97 -4.25
CA GLN A 62 -0.67 -15.92 -4.33
C GLN A 62 -1.98 -15.24 -3.96
N GLY A 63 -3.07 -15.67 -4.61
CA GLY A 63 -4.39 -15.15 -4.34
C GLY A 63 -5.46 -16.00 -5.02
N GLU A 64 -6.70 -15.62 -4.77
CA GLU A 64 -7.89 -16.25 -5.33
C GLU A 64 -8.78 -15.20 -5.98
N TYR A 65 -9.51 -15.58 -7.04
CA TYR A 65 -10.48 -14.71 -7.67
C TYR A 65 -11.78 -14.66 -6.89
N TYR A 66 -12.21 -13.44 -6.59
CA TYR A 66 -13.51 -13.16 -5.97
C TYR A 66 -14.27 -12.17 -6.82
N SER A 67 -15.56 -12.41 -7.06
CA SER A 67 -16.41 -11.40 -7.66
C SER A 67 -16.54 -10.18 -6.73
N HIS A 68 -16.79 -9.01 -7.30
CA HIS A 68 -16.99 -7.78 -6.53
C HIS A 68 -18.06 -7.95 -5.44
N ARG A 69 -19.12 -8.70 -5.73
CA ARG A 69 -20.20 -8.99 -4.77
C ARG A 69 -19.72 -9.86 -3.61
N GLN A 70 -18.89 -10.88 -3.89
CA GLN A 70 -18.31 -11.73 -2.85
C GLN A 70 -17.42 -10.88 -1.93
N LEU A 71 -16.55 -10.03 -2.49
CA LEU A 71 -15.66 -9.15 -1.72
C LEU A 71 -16.45 -8.25 -0.77
N ILE A 72 -17.54 -7.64 -1.24
CA ILE A 72 -18.39 -6.78 -0.41
C ILE A 72 -19.06 -7.58 0.70
N ASN A 73 -19.64 -8.76 0.38
CA ASN A 73 -20.30 -9.58 1.38
C ASN A 73 -19.33 -10.06 2.47
N MET A 74 -18.11 -10.45 2.09
CA MET A 74 -17.06 -10.85 3.03
C MET A 74 -16.66 -9.67 3.93
N MET A 75 -16.38 -8.50 3.36
CA MET A 75 -16.11 -7.29 4.12
C MET A 75 -17.23 -6.99 5.12
N GLU A 76 -18.49 -6.95 4.67
CA GLU A 76 -19.62 -6.63 5.53
C GLU A 76 -19.90 -7.69 6.62
N SER A 77 -19.44 -8.92 6.45
CA SER A 77 -19.52 -9.96 7.49
C SER A 77 -18.47 -9.82 8.59
N GLU A 78 -17.32 -9.20 8.28
CA GLU A 78 -16.17 -9.07 9.18
C GLU A 78 -16.13 -7.75 9.95
N VAL A 79 -16.76 -6.69 9.41
CA VAL A 79 -16.67 -5.35 9.97
C VAL A 79 -17.76 -5.09 11.01
N PRO A 80 -17.50 -4.21 12.01
CA PRO A 80 -18.52 -3.73 12.95
C PRO A 80 -19.69 -3.01 12.25
N ASP A 81 -20.86 -3.02 12.88
CA ASP A 81 -22.07 -2.44 12.28
C ASP A 81 -21.95 -0.94 11.94
N TYR A 82 -21.17 -0.17 12.70
CA TYR A 82 -20.94 1.25 12.39
C TYR A 82 -20.15 1.44 11.09
N PHE A 83 -19.33 0.45 10.70
CA PHE A 83 -18.54 0.50 9.47
C PHE A 83 -19.37 0.14 8.24
N LYS A 84 -20.40 -0.65 8.41
CA LYS A 84 -21.32 -1.01 7.32
C LYS A 84 -22.01 0.25 6.81
N ARG A 85 -22.60 0.17 5.64
CA ARG A 85 -23.33 1.26 4.99
C ARG A 85 -24.15 2.08 6.00
N ASN A 86 -23.69 3.29 6.26
CA ASN A 86 -24.31 4.18 7.23
C ASN A 86 -24.38 5.60 6.66
N ALA A 87 -25.58 6.19 6.64
CA ALA A 87 -25.78 7.53 6.12
C ALA A 87 -25.03 8.65 6.91
N ASN A 88 -24.61 8.36 8.13
CA ASN A 88 -23.95 9.32 9.02
C ASN A 88 -22.42 9.16 9.10
N TYR A 89 -21.87 8.10 8.54
CA TYR A 89 -20.44 7.83 8.56
C TYR A 89 -20.00 7.16 7.27
N THR A 90 -19.01 7.74 6.62
CA THR A 90 -18.45 7.21 5.36
C THR A 90 -17.18 6.43 5.67
N SER A 91 -17.30 5.12 5.75
CA SER A 91 -16.21 4.21 6.08
C SER A 91 -15.17 4.13 4.96
N LEU A 92 -13.92 3.91 5.35
CA LEU A 92 -12.79 3.87 4.44
C LEU A 92 -12.50 2.44 3.98
N VAL A 93 -12.39 2.25 2.68
CA VAL A 93 -11.89 1.03 2.05
C VAL A 93 -10.56 1.35 1.36
N VAL A 94 -9.53 0.54 1.59
CA VAL A 94 -8.21 0.69 0.99
C VAL A 94 -7.95 -0.46 0.02
N ILE A 95 -7.67 -0.12 -1.24
CA ILE A 95 -7.24 -1.08 -2.26
C ILE A 95 -5.73 -0.96 -2.41
N THR A 96 -5.02 -2.01 -2.08
CA THR A 96 -3.57 -2.09 -2.06
C THR A 96 -3.10 -3.43 -2.61
N GLY A 97 -1.89 -3.85 -2.30
CA GLY A 97 -1.38 -5.18 -2.63
C GLY A 97 0.03 -5.13 -3.19
N GLY A 98 0.24 -5.81 -4.32
CA GLY A 98 1.38 -5.55 -5.18
C GLY A 98 1.18 -4.23 -5.92
N GLU A 99 0.58 -4.29 -7.10
CA GLU A 99 0.18 -3.09 -7.85
C GLU A 99 -1.28 -3.22 -8.28
N PRO A 100 -2.20 -2.45 -7.67
CA PRO A 100 -3.63 -2.56 -7.96
C PRO A 100 -4.00 -2.34 -9.44
N PHE A 101 -3.33 -1.41 -10.11
CA PHE A 101 -3.62 -1.10 -11.53
C PHE A 101 -3.10 -2.13 -12.54
N LEU A 102 -2.52 -3.24 -12.09
CA LEU A 102 -2.38 -4.44 -12.92
C LEU A 102 -3.73 -5.04 -13.26
N GLN A 103 -4.71 -4.91 -12.37
CA GLN A 103 -6.08 -5.38 -12.53
C GLN A 103 -7.00 -4.21 -12.92
N ASP A 104 -8.20 -4.52 -13.41
CA ASP A 104 -9.22 -3.52 -13.70
C ASP A 104 -10.07 -3.28 -12.45
N ILE A 105 -9.58 -2.39 -11.58
CA ILE A 105 -10.18 -2.11 -10.27
C ILE A 105 -11.29 -1.06 -10.31
N GLU A 106 -11.38 -0.25 -11.38
CA GLU A 106 -12.30 0.88 -11.41
C GLU A 106 -13.78 0.51 -11.27
N PRO A 107 -14.29 -0.59 -11.88
CA PRO A 107 -15.66 -1.05 -11.63
C PRO A 107 -15.93 -1.35 -10.15
N PHE A 108 -14.95 -1.91 -9.43
CA PHE A 108 -15.08 -2.18 -8.00
C PHE A 108 -15.03 -0.90 -7.16
N VAL A 109 -14.15 0.06 -7.50
CA VAL A 109 -14.10 1.40 -6.88
C VAL A 109 -15.46 2.09 -7.00
N ILE A 110 -16.02 2.14 -8.21
CA ILE A 110 -17.32 2.76 -8.47
C ILE A 110 -18.43 2.07 -7.65
N LEU A 111 -18.39 0.75 -7.56
CA LEU A 111 -19.38 -0.01 -6.78
C LEU A 111 -19.29 0.32 -5.28
N LEU A 112 -18.09 0.34 -4.70
CA LEU A 112 -17.86 0.72 -3.30
C LEU A 112 -18.37 2.14 -3.02
N MET A 113 -18.03 3.10 -3.88
CA MET A 113 -18.47 4.50 -3.73
C MET A 113 -19.99 4.64 -3.84
N ARG A 114 -20.65 3.92 -4.74
CA ARG A 114 -22.13 3.87 -4.83
C ARG A 114 -22.78 3.27 -3.59
N LEU A 115 -22.08 2.40 -2.88
CA LEU A 115 -22.51 1.85 -1.60
C LEU A 115 -22.23 2.79 -0.41
N GLY A 116 -21.59 3.94 -0.64
CA GLY A 116 -21.33 4.97 0.36
C GLY A 116 -19.98 4.83 1.07
N TYR A 117 -19.07 4.01 0.56
CA TYR A 117 -17.70 3.92 1.09
C TYR A 117 -16.80 4.99 0.45
N ARG A 118 -15.85 5.52 1.22
CA ARG A 118 -14.68 6.22 0.67
C ARG A 118 -13.67 5.16 0.23
N VAL A 119 -12.98 5.43 -0.87
CA VAL A 119 -11.96 4.50 -1.38
C VAL A 119 -10.62 5.20 -1.49
N GLN A 120 -9.55 4.55 -0.98
CA GLN A 120 -8.17 4.94 -1.19
C GLN A 120 -7.46 3.84 -1.98
N ILE A 121 -6.64 4.23 -2.94
CA ILE A 121 -5.78 3.32 -3.71
C ILE A 121 -4.33 3.62 -3.37
N GLU A 122 -3.57 2.57 -3.02
CA GLU A 122 -2.11 2.62 -2.83
C GLU A 122 -1.43 2.04 -4.08
N THR A 123 -0.68 2.85 -4.82
CA THR A 123 -0.06 2.44 -6.09
C THR A 123 1.40 2.87 -6.19
N ASN A 124 2.21 2.19 -7.01
CA ASN A 124 3.55 2.66 -7.37
C ASN A 124 3.56 3.71 -8.49
N GLY A 125 2.41 4.00 -9.09
CA GLY A 125 2.20 5.04 -10.09
C GLY A 125 2.57 4.69 -11.52
N LEU A 126 3.24 3.57 -11.81
CA LEU A 126 3.72 3.26 -13.15
C LEU A 126 2.64 2.78 -14.13
N LEU A 127 1.52 2.29 -13.61
CA LEU A 127 0.41 1.73 -14.39
C LEU A 127 -0.90 2.47 -14.16
N SER A 128 -0.86 3.52 -13.37
CA SER A 128 -2.04 4.22 -12.90
C SER A 128 -2.91 4.75 -14.02
N LYS A 129 -4.19 4.84 -13.71
CA LYS A 129 -5.25 5.40 -14.54
C LYS A 129 -6.02 6.41 -13.70
N PRO A 130 -6.76 7.33 -14.31
CA PRO A 130 -7.73 8.15 -13.60
C PRO A 130 -8.66 7.28 -12.77
N SER A 131 -8.90 7.66 -11.53
CA SER A 131 -9.84 6.99 -10.63
C SER A 131 -10.68 8.03 -9.87
N LEU A 132 -11.86 7.61 -9.42
CA LEU A 132 -12.69 8.41 -8.51
C LEU A 132 -12.26 8.27 -7.04
N ALA A 133 -11.38 7.32 -6.75
CA ALA A 133 -10.83 7.12 -5.41
C ALA A 133 -9.74 8.14 -5.09
N THR A 134 -9.43 8.32 -3.82
CA THR A 134 -8.21 9.01 -3.38
C THR A 134 -6.99 8.16 -3.75
N VAL A 135 -6.09 8.72 -4.55
CA VAL A 135 -4.90 8.02 -5.07
C VAL A 135 -3.65 8.45 -4.31
N VAL A 136 -3.06 7.50 -3.59
CA VAL A 136 -1.77 7.65 -2.92
C VAL A 136 -0.71 6.96 -3.78
N CYS A 137 0.09 7.74 -4.47
CA CYS A 137 1.17 7.24 -5.31
C CYS A 137 2.47 7.16 -4.49
N SER A 138 3.11 6.00 -4.50
CA SER A 138 4.40 5.78 -3.85
C SER A 138 5.48 5.49 -4.89
N PRO A 139 6.13 6.53 -5.45
CA PRO A 139 7.15 6.38 -6.50
C PRO A 139 8.33 5.53 -6.03
N LYS A 140 8.88 4.73 -6.92
CA LYS A 140 9.97 3.80 -6.65
C LYS A 140 11.21 4.11 -7.47
N CYS A 141 12.39 3.82 -6.90
CA CYS A 141 13.65 3.84 -7.64
C CYS A 141 13.88 2.53 -8.39
N SER A 142 14.53 2.63 -9.53
CA SER A 142 15.14 1.47 -10.17
C SER A 142 16.35 1.02 -9.35
N GLU A 143 16.34 -0.19 -8.85
CA GLU A 143 17.48 -0.75 -8.08
C GLU A 143 18.76 -0.89 -8.92
N LYS A 144 18.63 -0.93 -10.24
CA LYS A 144 19.78 -1.00 -11.16
C LYS A 144 20.47 0.35 -11.33
N THR A 145 19.72 1.44 -11.37
CA THR A 145 20.24 2.77 -11.71
C THR A 145 20.26 3.73 -10.53
N GLY A 146 19.57 3.40 -9.43
CA GLY A 146 19.39 4.30 -8.29
C GLY A 146 18.57 5.56 -8.59
N LYS A 147 17.85 5.59 -9.72
CA LYS A 147 17.03 6.73 -10.12
C LYS A 147 15.55 6.40 -9.96
N TYR A 148 14.76 7.39 -9.58
CA TYR A 148 13.30 7.26 -9.57
C TYR A 148 12.79 6.91 -10.96
N LEU A 149 11.81 6.00 -11.00
CA LEU A 149 11.11 5.63 -12.23
C LEU A 149 10.17 6.78 -12.61
N ASN A 150 10.13 7.09 -13.91
CA ASN A 150 9.27 8.18 -14.39
C ASN A 150 7.80 7.77 -14.29
N LEU A 151 7.00 8.62 -13.69
CA LEU A 151 5.55 8.51 -13.74
C LEU A 151 5.03 8.93 -15.14
N PRO A 152 3.91 8.36 -15.61
CA PRO A 152 3.25 8.84 -16.82
C PRO A 152 2.90 10.33 -16.71
N ARG A 153 3.10 11.12 -17.78
CA ARG A 153 2.91 12.58 -17.75
C ARG A 153 1.46 13.03 -17.57
N ASP A 154 0.52 12.23 -18.03
CA ASP A 154 -0.93 12.43 -17.88
C ASP A 154 -1.46 12.06 -16.51
N TYR A 155 -0.57 11.67 -15.61
CA TYR A 155 -0.91 11.17 -14.27
C TYR A 155 -0.96 12.27 -13.21
N GLU A 156 -0.39 13.44 -13.48
CA GLU A 156 -0.29 14.56 -12.52
C GLU A 156 -1.65 15.01 -11.98
N GLU A 157 -2.69 14.98 -12.82
CA GLU A 157 -4.06 15.40 -12.45
C GLU A 157 -4.84 14.37 -11.60
N HIS A 158 -4.25 13.20 -11.33
CA HIS A 158 -4.96 12.05 -10.74
C HIS A 158 -4.29 11.50 -9.48
N ILE A 159 -3.33 12.24 -8.92
CA ILE A 159 -2.63 11.89 -7.70
C ILE A 159 -3.01 12.88 -6.61
N ASP A 160 -3.58 12.40 -5.52
CA ASP A 160 -3.89 13.22 -4.35
C ASP A 160 -2.68 13.36 -3.41
N CYS A 161 -1.87 12.29 -3.30
CA CYS A 161 -0.68 12.26 -2.45
C CYS A 161 0.49 11.55 -3.14
N LEU A 162 1.69 12.14 -3.00
CA LEU A 162 2.97 11.50 -3.32
C LEU A 162 3.62 11.00 -2.02
N LYS A 163 3.65 9.69 -1.80
CA LYS A 163 4.24 9.06 -0.62
C LYS A 163 5.61 8.48 -0.94
N PHE A 164 6.66 9.15 -0.47
CA PHE A 164 8.04 8.71 -0.66
C PHE A 164 8.56 7.95 0.55
N VAL A 165 9.10 6.75 0.32
CA VAL A 165 9.92 6.07 1.31
C VAL A 165 11.29 6.75 1.33
N VAL A 166 11.81 7.09 2.54
CA VAL A 166 13.10 7.77 2.67
C VAL A 166 14.04 7.03 3.64
N SER A 167 15.34 7.10 3.34
CA SER A 167 16.40 6.44 4.10
C SER A 167 17.43 7.45 4.59
N ALA A 168 17.89 7.28 5.84
CA ALA A 168 18.97 8.06 6.41
C ALA A 168 20.35 7.77 5.79
N ASP A 169 20.50 6.64 5.08
CA ASP A 169 21.74 6.28 4.41
C ASP A 169 21.96 7.16 3.17
N PRO A 170 23.03 8.01 3.15
CA PRO A 170 23.31 8.87 1.99
C PRO A 170 23.63 8.12 0.69
N ALA A 171 24.00 6.84 0.78
CA ALA A 171 24.26 5.98 -0.39
C ALA A 171 22.96 5.35 -0.94
N SER A 172 21.87 5.42 -0.19
CA SER A 172 20.58 4.89 -0.63
C SER A 172 19.99 5.75 -1.76
N PRO A 173 19.43 5.16 -2.82
CA PRO A 173 18.67 5.90 -3.83
C PRO A 173 17.40 6.57 -3.27
N TYR A 174 17.00 6.17 -2.07
CA TYR A 174 15.85 6.73 -1.32
C TYR A 174 16.27 7.80 -0.30
N HIS A 175 17.53 8.30 -0.36
CA HIS A 175 17.97 9.32 0.59
C HIS A 175 17.25 10.66 0.37
N LYS A 176 17.01 11.05 -0.88
CA LYS A 176 16.28 12.28 -1.24
C LYS A 176 15.16 11.99 -2.23
N ILE A 177 14.07 12.74 -2.12
CA ILE A 177 13.03 12.72 -3.14
C ILE A 177 13.50 13.49 -4.39
N PRO A 178 12.96 13.18 -5.58
CA PRO A 178 13.35 13.85 -6.82
C PRO A 178 12.75 15.25 -6.90
N ASP A 179 13.43 16.17 -7.59
CA ASP A 179 12.98 17.56 -7.75
C ASP A 179 11.61 17.67 -8.43
N TRP A 180 11.30 16.77 -9.36
CA TRP A 180 10.01 16.75 -10.03
C TRP A 180 8.82 16.48 -9.10
N ALA A 181 9.05 15.98 -7.87
CA ALA A 181 7.98 15.78 -6.89
C ALA A 181 7.27 17.10 -6.53
N PHE A 182 7.96 18.21 -6.63
CA PHE A 182 7.44 19.56 -6.33
C PHE A 182 6.67 20.19 -7.50
N ASP A 183 6.68 19.55 -8.68
CA ASP A 183 5.92 20.00 -9.84
C ASP A 183 4.46 19.49 -9.78
N PHE A 184 4.16 18.52 -8.90
CA PHE A 184 2.82 17.97 -8.70
C PHE A 184 1.99 18.82 -7.72
N ASP A 185 0.72 19.05 -8.05
CA ASP A 185 -0.28 19.60 -7.12
C ASP A 185 -0.82 18.47 -6.21
N ALA A 186 0.08 17.83 -5.46
CA ALA A 186 -0.23 16.71 -4.60
C ALA A 186 0.46 16.87 -3.25
N GLU A 187 -0.18 16.38 -2.19
CA GLU A 187 0.45 16.38 -0.86
C GLU A 187 1.66 15.45 -0.83
N ILE A 188 2.82 15.95 -0.38
CA ILE A 188 4.04 15.14 -0.22
C ILE A 188 4.09 14.54 1.17
N LEU A 189 4.18 13.20 1.22
CA LEU A 189 4.29 12.40 2.43
C LEU A 189 5.65 11.70 2.46
N LEU A 190 6.38 11.80 3.58
CA LEU A 190 7.66 11.10 3.77
C LEU A 190 7.51 9.98 4.78
N SER A 191 7.74 8.74 4.33
CA SER A 191 7.71 7.54 5.16
C SER A 191 9.14 7.06 5.44
N PRO A 192 9.55 6.85 6.70
CA PRO A 192 10.84 6.24 7.00
C PRO A 192 10.88 4.80 6.48
N MET A 193 11.98 4.43 5.82
CA MET A 193 12.21 3.06 5.38
C MET A 193 12.38 2.13 6.57
N ASN A 194 11.60 1.05 6.63
CA ASN A 194 11.81 -0.02 7.60
C ASN A 194 12.93 -0.96 7.14
N VAL A 195 13.86 -1.23 8.03
CA VAL A 195 15.00 -2.12 7.81
C VAL A 195 14.79 -3.38 8.63
N TYR A 196 14.77 -4.52 7.94
CA TYR A 196 14.55 -5.83 8.54
C TYR A 196 15.86 -6.59 8.64
N LYS A 197 16.10 -7.29 9.76
CA LYS A 197 17.25 -8.20 9.98
C LYS A 197 16.99 -9.58 9.36
N LYS A 198 15.75 -10.03 9.40
CA LYS A 198 15.31 -11.32 8.86
C LYS A 198 13.89 -11.23 8.31
N MET A 199 13.55 -12.16 7.43
CA MET A 199 12.16 -12.32 6.97
C MET A 199 11.31 -12.91 8.10
N PRO A 200 10.14 -12.34 8.41
CA PRO A 200 9.17 -12.96 9.32
C PRO A 200 8.79 -14.36 8.88
N ASP A 201 8.68 -15.30 9.82
CA ASP A 201 8.40 -16.72 9.52
C ASP A 201 7.04 -16.92 8.83
N LYS A 202 6.07 -16.08 9.14
CA LYS A 202 4.75 -16.03 8.52
C LYS A 202 4.77 -15.83 6.99
N PHE A 203 5.78 -15.19 6.46
CA PHE A 203 5.95 -14.99 5.02
C PHE A 203 6.55 -16.20 4.30
N LYS A 204 6.81 -17.29 4.99
CA LYS A 204 7.34 -18.54 4.43
C LYS A 204 6.24 -19.54 4.03
N GLY A 205 4.97 -19.27 4.38
CA GLY A 205 3.86 -20.19 4.18
C GLY A 205 3.06 -19.98 2.88
N THR A 206 2.39 -21.05 2.44
CA THR A 206 1.48 -21.08 1.28
C THR A 206 0.04 -21.28 1.74
N GLY A 207 -0.41 -20.57 2.77
CA GLY A 207 -1.74 -20.74 3.37
C GLY A 207 -2.92 -20.32 2.47
N THR A 208 -4.14 -20.76 2.83
CA THR A 208 -5.40 -20.31 2.23
C THR A 208 -5.65 -18.81 2.48
N LEU A 209 -6.65 -18.21 1.82
CA LEU A 209 -6.99 -16.81 2.07
C LEU A 209 -7.39 -16.58 3.53
N GLU A 210 -8.17 -17.50 4.13
CA GLU A 210 -8.56 -17.43 5.55
C GLU A 210 -7.35 -17.45 6.47
N GLU A 211 -6.34 -18.28 6.19
CA GLU A 211 -5.09 -18.34 6.94
C GLU A 211 -4.24 -17.08 6.74
N ARG A 212 -4.35 -16.42 5.58
CA ARG A 212 -3.60 -15.18 5.24
C ARG A 212 -4.31 -13.90 5.72
N SER A 213 -5.63 -13.93 5.92
CA SER A 213 -6.44 -12.77 6.34
C SER A 213 -6.46 -12.56 7.84
N THR A 214 -5.91 -13.46 8.63
CA THR A 214 -5.94 -13.40 10.08
C THR A 214 -4.65 -12.84 10.69
N LYS A 215 -4.64 -12.69 12.00
CA LYS A 215 -3.69 -12.06 12.92
C LYS A 215 -2.18 -12.26 12.66
N ASP A 216 -1.79 -13.11 11.70
CA ASP A 216 -0.40 -13.50 11.49
C ASP A 216 0.40 -12.54 10.57
N GLU A 217 -0.24 -11.51 10.01
CA GLU A 217 0.44 -10.49 9.20
C GLU A 217 0.97 -9.31 10.02
N VAL A 218 0.85 -9.36 11.34
CA VAL A 218 1.32 -8.28 12.21
C VAL A 218 2.83 -8.26 12.29
N VAL A 219 3.42 -7.14 11.87
CA VAL A 219 4.83 -6.82 12.09
C VAL A 219 4.90 -5.76 13.18
N SER A 220 5.43 -6.12 14.34
CA SER A 220 5.58 -5.17 15.44
C SER A 220 6.85 -4.32 15.27
N PHE A 221 6.71 -3.00 15.41
CA PHE A 221 7.85 -2.09 15.48
C PHE A 221 8.78 -2.41 16.67
N TRP A 222 8.23 -3.05 17.69
CA TRP A 222 8.92 -3.40 18.93
C TRP A 222 9.68 -4.73 18.86
N ASP A 223 9.52 -5.49 17.77
CA ASP A 223 10.26 -6.74 17.55
C ASP A 223 11.69 -6.49 17.09
N ASN A 224 12.59 -6.39 18.07
CA ASN A 224 14.02 -6.19 17.83
C ASN A 224 14.74 -7.40 17.22
N GLU A 225 14.14 -8.57 17.16
CA GLU A 225 14.70 -9.71 16.45
C GLU A 225 14.41 -9.60 14.95
N LEU A 226 13.29 -9.02 14.61
CA LEU A 226 12.83 -8.85 13.24
C LEU A 226 13.38 -7.56 12.62
N LEU A 227 13.24 -6.45 13.32
CA LEU A 227 13.59 -5.10 12.84
C LEU A 227 14.97 -4.66 13.37
N ASP A 228 15.72 -3.92 12.53
CA ASP A 228 16.93 -3.22 12.97
C ASP A 228 16.56 -1.91 13.67
N ALA A 229 16.45 -1.96 14.99
CA ALA A 229 16.02 -0.83 15.80
C ALA A 229 16.90 0.43 15.58
N LYS A 230 18.22 0.26 15.41
CA LYS A 230 19.14 1.39 15.22
C LYS A 230 18.97 2.03 13.85
N ALA A 231 18.90 1.23 12.80
CA ALA A 231 18.67 1.72 11.44
C ALA A 231 17.30 2.37 11.31
N ASN A 232 16.26 1.77 11.89
CA ASN A 232 14.91 2.32 11.88
C ASN A 232 14.81 3.63 12.66
N GLN A 233 15.43 3.74 13.83
CA GLN A 233 15.51 5.00 14.56
C GLN A 233 16.18 6.10 13.72
N ALA A 234 17.29 5.79 13.04
CA ALA A 234 17.97 6.75 12.17
C ALA A 234 17.06 7.21 11.02
N ASN A 235 16.35 6.28 10.37
CA ASN A 235 15.42 6.58 9.28
C ASN A 235 14.24 7.45 9.76
N HIS A 236 13.70 7.19 10.94
CA HIS A 236 12.61 7.99 11.53
C HIS A 236 13.05 9.43 11.83
N VAL A 237 14.21 9.58 12.48
CA VAL A 237 14.78 10.92 12.76
C VAL A 237 15.07 11.67 11.46
N TYR A 238 15.62 10.97 10.47
CA TYR A 238 15.89 11.55 9.17
C TYR A 238 14.61 11.99 8.46
N ALA A 239 13.62 11.11 8.34
CA ALA A 239 12.35 11.41 7.68
C ALA A 239 11.64 12.62 8.33
N ALA A 240 11.63 12.67 9.67
CA ALA A 240 11.02 13.79 10.40
C ALA A 240 11.73 15.13 10.11
N ARG A 241 13.07 15.15 10.16
CA ARG A 241 13.87 16.36 9.86
C ARG A 241 13.70 16.79 8.41
N TYR A 242 13.75 15.83 7.49
CA TYR A 242 13.63 16.11 6.07
C TYR A 242 12.22 16.62 5.73
N ALA A 243 11.18 16.07 6.35
CA ALA A 243 9.82 16.57 6.19
C ALA A 243 9.69 18.04 6.65
N MET A 244 10.30 18.39 7.78
CA MET A 244 10.33 19.79 8.26
C MET A 244 11.13 20.71 7.33
N GLU A 245 12.23 20.22 6.74
CA GLU A 245 13.08 20.99 5.82
C GLU A 245 12.34 21.36 4.53
N ILE A 246 11.59 20.43 3.95
CA ILE A 246 10.93 20.62 2.64
C ILE A 246 9.44 20.98 2.73
N GLY A 247 8.87 21.09 3.94
CA GLY A 247 7.44 21.36 4.13
C GLY A 247 6.52 20.19 3.81
N ALA A 248 7.05 18.96 3.84
CA ALA A 248 6.25 17.74 3.64
C ALA A 248 5.64 17.24 4.96
N ARG A 249 4.65 16.34 4.88
CA ARG A 249 4.09 15.67 6.06
C ARG A 249 4.85 14.38 6.35
N LEU A 250 5.23 14.18 7.62
CA LEU A 250 5.75 12.90 8.09
C LEU A 250 4.62 11.86 8.07
N ASN A 251 4.88 10.71 7.48
CA ASN A 251 3.96 9.61 7.37
C ASN A 251 4.57 8.34 7.99
N LEU A 252 4.07 7.95 9.16
CA LEU A 252 4.50 6.74 9.84
C LEU A 252 3.54 5.60 9.50
N GLN A 253 4.03 4.36 9.58
CA GLN A 253 3.18 3.17 9.49
C GLN A 253 2.56 2.89 10.87
N MET A 254 1.46 3.59 11.21
CA MET A 254 0.87 3.52 12.54
C MET A 254 0.47 2.11 12.97
N HIS A 255 0.00 1.28 12.05
CA HIS A 255 -0.38 -0.10 12.32
C HIS A 255 0.78 -0.92 12.91
N VAL A 256 2.04 -0.67 12.45
CA VAL A 256 3.24 -1.36 12.95
C VAL A 256 3.53 -1.00 14.42
N TYR A 257 3.20 0.23 14.85
CA TYR A 257 3.37 0.66 16.25
C TYR A 257 2.27 0.15 17.17
N CYS A 258 1.10 -0.17 16.62
CA CYS A 258 -0.06 -0.62 17.38
C CYS A 258 -0.22 -2.14 17.35
N ASP A 259 0.74 -2.88 16.77
CA ASP A 259 0.67 -4.34 16.57
C ASP A 259 -0.62 -4.78 15.84
N LEU A 260 -0.98 -4.03 14.80
CA LEU A 260 -2.13 -4.30 13.94
C LEU A 260 -1.70 -4.81 12.56
N ALA A 261 -2.60 -5.52 11.86
CA ALA A 261 -2.37 -6.02 10.51
C ALA A 261 -2.31 -4.88 9.50
#